data_da8617659acbf970fdad7be929151e07
#
_entry.id   da8617659acbf970fdad7be929151e07
#
_cell.length_a   1.000
_cell.length_b   1.000
_cell.length_c   1.000
_cell.angle_alpha   90.00
_cell.angle_beta   90.00
_cell.angle_gamma   90.00
#
_symmetry.space_group_name_H-M   'P 1'
#
loop_
_entity.id
_entity.type
_entity.pdbx_description
1 polymer ?
#
loop_
_entity_poly.entity_id
_entity_poly.type
_entity_poly.pdbx_seq_one_letter_code
_entity_poly.pdbx_strand_id
1 'polypeptide(L)'
;MAQSDIADGEELFTIPPESVLSARTSGLKDLLSHDLNEFGPWLSLILVMIYEYLRGEQSAWKPYFTVLPQNFDTLMFWSPSELQELQGSAIVGKIGKQSAEEMILETIAPVIRKNPTLFPPVDGLASYDGEAGTQALLNIAHTMGSIIMAYAFDIENPEDEDEQDAEDGYMTDEEEGQSSKGMVPLADMLNADADRNNVSFANVVFFFYSFSCFLPFQPFKLTVSILPGSLVSRRWLVDHESYQTHQAR
;
A
#
# COMPACT_ATOMS: atom_id res chain seq x y z
N MET A 1 -14.95 -5.72 17.26
CA MET A 1 -16.11 -5.00 17.81
C MET A 1 -15.66 -4.11 18.95
N ALA A 2 -16.13 -2.85 19.01
CA ALA A 2 -15.94 -2.04 20.20
C ALA A 2 -16.63 -2.69 21.39
N GLN A 3 -15.94 -2.78 22.51
CA GLN A 3 -16.49 -3.37 23.75
C GLN A 3 -17.23 -2.34 24.61
N SER A 4 -16.96 -1.05 24.35
CA SER A 4 -17.58 0.09 25.03
C SER A 4 -17.90 1.19 24.03
N ASP A 5 -18.63 2.21 24.47
CA ASP A 5 -18.82 3.42 23.68
C ASP A 5 -17.48 4.15 23.53
N ILE A 6 -17.27 4.78 22.40
CA ILE A 6 -16.04 5.51 22.03
C ILE A 6 -16.42 6.99 21.92
N ALA A 7 -15.68 7.86 22.57
CA ALA A 7 -15.96 9.28 22.61
C ALA A 7 -15.44 10.01 21.34
N ASP A 8 -16.03 11.18 21.07
CA ASP A 8 -15.53 12.05 20.02
C ASP A 8 -14.09 12.49 20.32
N GLY A 9 -13.21 12.40 19.30
CA GLY A 9 -11.80 12.72 19.42
C GLY A 9 -10.97 11.68 20.17
N GLU A 10 -11.57 10.54 20.57
CA GLU A 10 -10.84 9.47 21.22
C GLU A 10 -9.86 8.81 20.25
N GLU A 11 -8.61 8.68 20.68
CA GLU A 11 -7.60 7.94 19.95
C GLU A 11 -7.89 6.45 20.03
N LEU A 12 -8.05 5.78 18.88
CA LEU A 12 -8.29 4.35 18.81
C LEU A 12 -6.98 3.56 18.96
N PHE A 13 -5.98 3.95 18.20
CA PHE A 13 -4.63 3.39 18.26
C PHE A 13 -3.65 4.29 17.49
N THR A 14 -2.39 4.11 17.77
CA THR A 14 -1.28 4.74 17.04
C THR A 14 -0.39 3.68 16.40
N ILE A 15 0.09 3.97 15.20
CA ILE A 15 0.97 3.11 14.43
C ILE A 15 2.32 3.82 14.33
N PRO A 16 3.40 3.22 14.87
CA PRO A 16 4.72 3.82 14.72
C PRO A 16 5.18 3.75 13.25
N PRO A 17 5.97 4.73 12.78
CA PRO A 17 6.38 4.83 11.37
C PRO A 17 7.09 3.59 10.84
N GLU A 18 7.91 2.96 11.69
CA GLU A 18 8.62 1.73 11.38
C GLU A 18 7.68 0.54 11.14
N SER A 19 6.41 0.65 11.53
CA SER A 19 5.36 -0.35 11.27
C SER A 19 4.56 -0.06 10.00
N VAL A 20 4.89 1.00 9.27
CA VAL A 20 4.33 1.30 7.94
C VAL A 20 5.27 0.73 6.89
N LEU A 21 4.79 -0.12 5.99
CA LEU A 21 5.61 -0.65 4.90
C LEU A 21 5.60 0.32 3.73
N SER A 22 6.74 0.92 3.47
CA SER A 22 6.95 1.90 2.40
C SER A 22 8.37 1.82 1.83
N ALA A 23 8.63 2.57 0.78
CA ALA A 23 9.98 2.72 0.23
C ALA A 23 10.98 3.27 1.27
N ARG A 24 10.50 4.00 2.28
CA ARG A 24 11.35 4.63 3.31
C ARG A 24 11.66 3.72 4.49
N THR A 25 10.80 2.76 4.79
CA THR A 25 10.91 1.90 5.98
C THR A 25 11.45 0.51 5.67
N SER A 26 11.30 0.04 4.43
CA SER A 26 11.90 -1.21 4.00
C SER A 26 13.43 -1.13 3.94
N GLY A 27 14.10 -2.23 4.27
CA GLY A 27 15.56 -2.35 4.12
C GLY A 27 16.04 -2.23 2.67
N LEU A 28 15.13 -2.27 1.69
CA LEU A 28 15.46 -2.08 0.28
C LEU A 28 16.00 -0.67 -0.01
N LYS A 29 15.60 0.34 0.77
CA LYS A 29 16.06 1.72 0.62
C LYS A 29 17.57 1.87 0.66
N ASP A 30 18.25 1.07 1.48
CA ASP A 30 19.70 1.12 1.65
C ASP A 30 20.44 0.37 0.53
N LEU A 31 19.73 -0.51 -0.20
CA LEU A 31 20.28 -1.38 -1.23
C LEU A 31 20.01 -0.85 -2.65
N LEU A 32 18.86 -0.23 -2.88
CA LEU A 32 18.39 0.24 -4.19
C LEU A 32 17.81 1.67 -4.09
N SER A 33 18.46 2.57 -3.35
CA SER A 33 18.01 3.95 -3.14
C SER A 33 17.82 4.72 -4.45
N HIS A 34 18.71 4.52 -5.42
CA HIS A 34 18.63 5.18 -6.74
C HIS A 34 17.35 4.77 -7.48
N ASP A 35 17.13 3.45 -7.63
CA ASP A 35 15.96 2.93 -8.34
C ASP A 35 14.66 3.36 -7.68
N LEU A 36 14.60 3.32 -6.33
CA LEU A 36 13.42 3.74 -5.56
C LEU A 36 13.11 5.24 -5.71
N ASN A 37 14.12 6.08 -5.87
CA ASN A 37 13.93 7.52 -6.06
C ASN A 37 13.55 7.89 -7.50
N GLU A 38 13.97 7.08 -8.49
CA GLU A 38 13.59 7.30 -9.90
C GLU A 38 12.17 6.82 -10.19
N PHE A 39 11.71 5.80 -9.46
CA PHE A 39 10.35 5.30 -9.61
C PHE A 39 9.38 6.20 -8.84
N GLY A 40 8.23 6.49 -9.42
CA GLY A 40 7.18 7.17 -8.68
C GLY A 40 6.68 6.34 -7.47
N PRO A 41 5.92 6.93 -6.57
CA PRO A 41 5.47 6.30 -5.32
C PRO A 41 4.82 4.93 -5.50
N TRP A 42 4.08 4.75 -6.57
CA TRP A 42 3.40 3.52 -6.94
C TRP A 42 4.38 2.37 -7.26
N LEU A 43 5.29 2.59 -8.19
CA LEU A 43 6.23 1.55 -8.61
C LEU A 43 7.25 1.22 -7.52
N SER A 44 7.67 2.22 -6.75
CA SER A 44 8.55 2.01 -5.60
C SER A 44 7.90 1.12 -4.55
N LEU A 45 6.60 1.33 -4.26
CA LEU A 45 5.88 0.48 -3.31
C LEU A 45 5.68 -0.94 -3.87
N ILE A 46 5.39 -1.10 -5.16
CA ILE A 46 5.32 -2.43 -5.80
C ILE A 46 6.66 -3.18 -5.63
N LEU A 47 7.79 -2.53 -5.92
CA LEU A 47 9.11 -3.14 -5.79
C LEU A 47 9.41 -3.55 -4.35
N VAL A 48 9.09 -2.68 -3.39
CA VAL A 48 9.23 -2.96 -1.95
C VAL A 48 8.36 -4.14 -1.52
N MET A 49 7.10 -4.17 -1.95
CA MET A 49 6.18 -5.27 -1.63
C MET A 49 6.68 -6.60 -2.20
N ILE A 50 7.18 -6.61 -3.44
CA ILE A 50 7.79 -7.81 -4.04
C ILE A 50 9.01 -8.26 -3.23
N TYR A 51 9.90 -7.33 -2.86
CA TYR A 51 11.09 -7.63 -2.07
C TYR A 51 10.74 -8.26 -0.72
N GLU A 52 9.87 -7.64 0.05
CA GLU A 52 9.50 -8.15 1.38
C GLU A 52 8.72 -9.48 1.29
N TYR A 53 7.89 -9.64 0.27
CA TYR A 53 7.17 -10.91 0.01
C TYR A 53 8.13 -12.05 -0.29
N LEU A 54 9.11 -11.86 -1.18
CA LEU A 54 10.06 -12.88 -1.58
C LEU A 54 11.04 -13.28 -0.48
N ARG A 55 11.28 -12.41 0.51
CA ARG A 55 12.07 -12.73 1.70
C ARG A 55 11.39 -13.73 2.63
N GLY A 56 10.10 -13.93 2.53
CA GLY A 56 9.35 -14.90 3.32
C GLY A 56 9.59 -14.75 4.82
N GLU A 57 10.07 -15.79 5.47
CA GLU A 57 10.32 -15.82 6.93
C GLU A 57 11.40 -14.82 7.39
N GLN A 58 12.21 -14.28 6.48
CA GLN A 58 13.23 -13.28 6.80
C GLN A 58 12.68 -11.86 6.80
N SER A 59 11.47 -11.65 6.28
CA SER A 59 10.80 -10.35 6.29
C SER A 59 10.10 -10.11 7.63
N ALA A 60 10.32 -8.93 8.22
CA ALA A 60 9.57 -8.47 9.37
C ALA A 60 8.07 -8.33 9.07
N TRP A 61 7.70 -8.20 7.80
CA TRP A 61 6.34 -8.03 7.30
C TRP A 61 5.63 -9.35 7.00
N LYS A 62 6.28 -10.50 7.23
CA LYS A 62 5.68 -11.82 6.98
C LYS A 62 4.30 -11.99 7.64
N PRO A 63 4.07 -11.61 8.91
CA PRO A 63 2.76 -11.72 9.53
C PRO A 63 1.69 -10.91 8.79
N TYR A 64 2.04 -9.71 8.31
CA TYR A 64 1.14 -8.87 7.53
C TYR A 64 0.77 -9.53 6.19
N PHE A 65 1.75 -10.03 5.44
CA PHE A 65 1.49 -10.75 4.19
C PHE A 65 0.60 -12.00 4.35
N THR A 66 0.55 -12.61 5.54
CA THR A 66 -0.32 -13.78 5.77
C THR A 66 -1.81 -13.41 5.88
N VAL A 67 -2.13 -12.17 6.22
CA VAL A 67 -3.52 -11.69 6.35
C VAL A 67 -4.01 -10.97 5.11
N LEU A 68 -3.11 -10.54 4.23
CA LEU A 68 -3.46 -9.92 2.95
C LEU A 68 -4.05 -10.95 1.98
N PRO A 69 -5.00 -10.56 1.11
CA PRO A 69 -5.58 -11.45 0.11
C PRO A 69 -4.50 -11.93 -0.86
N GLN A 70 -4.53 -13.22 -1.18
CA GLN A 70 -3.59 -13.86 -2.11
C GLN A 70 -4.20 -14.05 -3.51
N ASN A 71 -5.52 -14.00 -3.62
CA ASN A 71 -6.24 -14.20 -4.87
C ASN A 71 -7.14 -13.01 -5.15
N PHE A 72 -7.15 -12.58 -6.39
CA PHE A 72 -7.97 -11.47 -6.87
C PHE A 72 -8.78 -11.92 -8.09
N ASP A 73 -10.04 -11.53 -8.11
CA ASP A 73 -10.94 -11.74 -9.24
C ASP A 73 -11.24 -10.39 -9.92
N THR A 74 -10.18 -9.66 -10.26
CA THR A 74 -10.29 -8.44 -11.05
C THR A 74 -9.93 -8.71 -12.50
N LEU A 75 -10.36 -7.83 -13.41
CA LEU A 75 -10.11 -7.97 -14.84
C LEU A 75 -8.62 -8.07 -15.21
N MET A 76 -7.73 -7.64 -14.31
CA MET A 76 -6.27 -7.79 -14.47
C MET A 76 -5.83 -9.26 -14.49
N PHE A 77 -6.57 -10.14 -13.79
CA PHE A 77 -6.26 -11.57 -13.69
C PHE A 77 -7.05 -12.43 -14.67
N TRP A 78 -8.05 -11.86 -15.34
CA TRP A 78 -8.84 -12.59 -16.32
C TRP A 78 -7.99 -13.02 -17.52
N SER A 79 -8.23 -14.23 -17.97
CA SER A 79 -7.63 -14.77 -19.19
C SER A 79 -8.15 -14.03 -20.44
N PRO A 80 -7.44 -14.10 -21.57
CA PRO A 80 -7.91 -13.51 -22.82
C PRO A 80 -9.30 -14.02 -23.25
N SER A 81 -9.63 -15.28 -22.96
CA SER A 81 -10.95 -15.86 -23.25
C SER A 81 -12.06 -15.26 -22.39
N GLU A 82 -11.80 -15.02 -21.10
CA GLU A 82 -12.77 -14.36 -20.21
C GLU A 82 -12.96 -12.90 -20.59
N LEU A 83 -11.88 -12.17 -20.89
CA LEU A 83 -11.95 -10.79 -21.38
C LEU A 83 -12.73 -10.67 -22.71
N GLN A 84 -12.76 -11.72 -23.50
CA GLN A 84 -13.51 -11.76 -24.75
C GLN A 84 -15.03 -11.69 -24.53
N GLU A 85 -15.53 -12.15 -23.38
CA GLU A 85 -16.95 -12.00 -23.02
C GLU A 85 -17.39 -10.55 -22.82
N LEU A 86 -16.42 -9.64 -22.61
CA LEU A 86 -16.66 -8.19 -22.47
C LEU A 86 -16.65 -7.43 -23.79
N GLN A 87 -16.67 -8.15 -24.95
CA GLN A 87 -16.68 -7.51 -26.27
C GLN A 87 -17.86 -6.54 -26.42
N GLY A 88 -17.56 -5.38 -27.01
CA GLY A 88 -18.53 -4.29 -27.17
C GLY A 88 -18.71 -3.42 -25.93
N SER A 89 -18.09 -3.78 -24.80
CA SER A 89 -18.02 -2.91 -23.63
C SER A 89 -16.81 -1.96 -23.71
N ALA A 90 -17.02 -0.68 -23.35
CA ALA A 90 -15.94 0.29 -23.26
C ALA A 90 -14.92 -0.04 -22.13
N ILE A 91 -15.23 -0.99 -21.25
CA ILE A 91 -14.40 -1.35 -20.11
C ILE A 91 -13.10 -2.04 -20.55
N VAL A 92 -13.14 -2.83 -21.64
CA VAL A 92 -11.98 -3.57 -22.15
C VAL A 92 -10.79 -2.65 -22.42
N GLY A 93 -11.04 -1.49 -23.06
CA GLY A 93 -10.02 -0.48 -23.33
C GLY A 93 -9.56 0.32 -22.11
N LYS A 94 -10.26 0.17 -20.95
CA LYS A 94 -9.95 0.89 -19.71
C LYS A 94 -9.27 0.03 -18.65
N ILE A 95 -9.12 -1.27 -18.87
CA ILE A 95 -8.46 -2.18 -17.90
C ILE A 95 -6.99 -1.78 -17.68
N GLY A 96 -6.32 -1.33 -18.76
CA GLY A 96 -4.91 -0.90 -18.70
C GLY A 96 -3.91 -2.05 -18.47
N LYS A 97 -4.34 -3.32 -18.58
CA LYS A 97 -3.47 -4.49 -18.29
C LYS A 97 -2.19 -4.45 -19.11
N GLN A 98 -2.30 -4.27 -20.42
CA GLN A 98 -1.14 -4.23 -21.31
C GLN A 98 -0.17 -3.11 -20.92
N SER A 99 -0.66 -1.89 -20.70
CA SER A 99 0.20 -0.75 -20.32
C SER A 99 0.85 -0.98 -18.95
N ALA A 100 0.15 -1.60 -18.00
CA ALA A 100 0.72 -1.95 -16.71
C ALA A 100 1.82 -3.02 -16.84
N GLU A 101 1.61 -4.04 -17.66
CA GLU A 101 2.61 -5.07 -17.95
C GLU A 101 3.85 -4.49 -18.64
N GLU A 102 3.67 -3.64 -19.65
CA GLU A 102 4.75 -2.93 -20.33
C GLU A 102 5.56 -2.09 -19.34
N MET A 103 4.90 -1.30 -18.48
CA MET A 103 5.55 -0.49 -17.45
C MET A 103 6.34 -1.36 -16.47
N ILE A 104 5.78 -2.46 -15.97
CA ILE A 104 6.48 -3.39 -15.07
C ILE A 104 7.71 -3.99 -15.76
N LEU A 105 7.59 -4.39 -17.02
CA LEU A 105 8.69 -5.01 -17.77
C LEU A 105 9.80 -4.01 -18.13
N GLU A 106 9.47 -2.75 -18.31
CA GLU A 106 10.45 -1.70 -18.66
C GLU A 106 11.16 -1.14 -17.41
N THR A 107 10.50 -1.10 -16.26
CA THR A 107 11.02 -0.46 -15.04
C THR A 107 11.43 -1.48 -13.97
N ILE A 108 10.49 -2.27 -13.46
CA ILE A 108 10.72 -3.17 -12.30
C ILE A 108 11.51 -4.41 -12.70
N ALA A 109 11.18 -5.04 -13.83
CA ALA A 109 11.81 -6.31 -14.23
C ALA A 109 13.32 -6.23 -14.41
N PRO A 110 13.92 -5.17 -15.00
CA PRO A 110 15.35 -5.03 -15.09
C PRO A 110 16.05 -4.97 -13.73
N VAL A 111 15.46 -4.28 -12.76
CA VAL A 111 16.00 -4.16 -11.40
C VAL A 111 15.99 -5.52 -10.70
N ILE A 112 14.87 -6.26 -10.79
CA ILE A 112 14.73 -7.58 -10.19
C ILE A 112 15.72 -8.57 -10.82
N ARG A 113 15.82 -8.62 -12.14
CA ARG A 113 16.72 -9.52 -12.87
C ARG A 113 18.20 -9.23 -12.60
N LYS A 114 18.55 -7.98 -12.39
CA LYS A 114 19.92 -7.55 -12.04
C LYS A 114 20.31 -7.93 -10.61
N ASN A 115 19.33 -8.13 -9.72
CA ASN A 115 19.54 -8.35 -8.30
C ASN A 115 18.93 -9.69 -7.80
N PRO A 116 19.33 -10.86 -8.35
CA PRO A 116 18.69 -12.15 -8.02
C PRO A 116 18.88 -12.59 -6.57
N THR A 117 19.85 -12.04 -5.86
CA THR A 117 20.06 -12.29 -4.43
C THR A 117 19.06 -11.55 -3.55
N LEU A 118 18.59 -10.38 -3.99
CA LEU A 118 17.56 -9.60 -3.31
C LEU A 118 16.16 -10.10 -3.67
N PHE A 119 16.00 -10.59 -4.90
CA PHE A 119 14.74 -11.07 -5.45
C PHE A 119 14.89 -12.53 -5.89
N PRO A 120 14.97 -13.48 -4.95
CA PRO A 120 15.09 -14.87 -5.29
C PRO A 120 13.89 -15.33 -6.12
N PRO A 121 14.09 -16.16 -7.16
CA PRO A 121 12.99 -16.70 -7.94
C PRO A 121 12.03 -17.50 -7.07
N VAL A 122 10.74 -17.46 -7.40
CA VAL A 122 9.74 -18.30 -6.73
C VAL A 122 10.00 -19.78 -7.00
N ASP A 123 9.45 -20.64 -6.14
CA ASP A 123 9.65 -22.08 -6.20
C ASP A 123 9.43 -22.66 -7.61
N GLY A 124 10.38 -23.43 -8.07
CA GLY A 124 10.34 -24.09 -9.37
C GLY A 124 10.93 -23.27 -10.54
N LEU A 125 11.35 -22.04 -10.30
CA LEU A 125 12.02 -21.20 -11.29
C LEU A 125 13.52 -21.05 -11.01
N ALA A 126 14.33 -21.03 -12.07
CA ALA A 126 15.76 -20.76 -11.96
C ALA A 126 16.05 -19.23 -11.95
N SER A 127 15.24 -18.44 -12.64
CA SER A 127 15.36 -16.97 -12.71
C SER A 127 14.04 -16.36 -13.17
N TYR A 128 13.97 -15.03 -13.15
CA TYR A 128 12.86 -14.27 -13.75
C TYR A 128 13.09 -13.95 -15.24
N ASP A 129 14.06 -14.61 -15.87
CA ASP A 129 14.29 -14.53 -17.32
C ASP A 129 13.41 -15.52 -18.09
N GLY A 130 13.29 -15.28 -19.42
CA GLY A 130 12.47 -16.09 -20.30
C GLY A 130 10.96 -15.94 -20.04
N GLU A 131 10.17 -16.72 -20.76
CA GLU A 131 8.69 -16.59 -20.75
C GLU A 131 8.10 -16.95 -19.36
N ALA A 132 8.49 -18.10 -18.81
CA ALA A 132 7.99 -18.54 -17.51
C ALA A 132 8.37 -17.60 -16.37
N GLY A 133 9.63 -17.12 -16.36
CA GLY A 133 10.10 -16.15 -15.37
C GLY A 133 9.40 -14.81 -15.48
N THR A 134 9.19 -14.33 -16.70
CA THR A 134 8.45 -13.10 -16.98
C THR A 134 7.01 -13.20 -16.51
N GLN A 135 6.33 -14.31 -16.83
CA GLN A 135 4.94 -14.50 -16.40
C GLN A 135 4.80 -14.57 -14.88
N ALA A 136 5.72 -15.26 -14.20
CA ALA A 136 5.73 -15.30 -12.74
C ALA A 136 5.95 -13.92 -12.12
N LEU A 137 6.86 -13.13 -12.67
CA LEU A 137 7.10 -11.76 -12.23
C LEU A 137 5.87 -10.87 -12.42
N LEU A 138 5.22 -10.92 -13.58
CA LEU A 138 3.99 -10.18 -13.85
C LEU A 138 2.87 -10.58 -12.88
N ASN A 139 2.71 -11.86 -12.59
CA ASN A 139 1.69 -12.34 -11.64
C ASN A 139 1.94 -11.77 -10.23
N ILE A 140 3.18 -11.79 -9.76
CA ILE A 140 3.54 -11.20 -8.46
C ILE A 140 3.28 -9.70 -8.47
N ALA A 141 3.72 -8.99 -9.51
CA ALA A 141 3.54 -7.55 -9.62
C ALA A 141 2.07 -7.14 -9.67
N HIS A 142 1.23 -7.87 -10.41
CA HIS A 142 -0.22 -7.66 -10.43
C HIS A 142 -0.87 -7.92 -9.07
N THR A 143 -0.42 -8.95 -8.36
CA THR A 143 -0.89 -9.24 -7.00
C THR A 143 -0.54 -8.08 -6.06
N MET A 144 0.72 -7.63 -6.05
CA MET A 144 1.14 -6.52 -5.20
C MET A 144 0.44 -5.21 -5.60
N GLY A 145 0.32 -4.92 -6.89
CA GLY A 145 -0.42 -3.76 -7.38
C GLY A 145 -1.89 -3.78 -6.95
N SER A 146 -2.55 -4.94 -7.00
CA SER A 146 -3.94 -5.08 -6.55
C SER A 146 -4.09 -4.89 -5.04
N ILE A 147 -3.14 -5.38 -4.24
CA ILE A 147 -3.08 -5.14 -2.80
C ILE A 147 -2.93 -3.64 -2.51
N ILE A 148 -2.00 -2.97 -3.19
CA ILE A 148 -1.75 -1.54 -3.03
C ILE A 148 -3.00 -0.73 -3.41
N MET A 149 -3.64 -1.04 -4.53
CA MET A 149 -4.89 -0.38 -4.94
C MET A 149 -6.01 -0.48 -3.91
N ALA A 150 -6.05 -1.59 -3.17
CA ALA A 150 -7.12 -1.85 -2.21
C ALA A 150 -6.82 -1.31 -0.80
N TYR A 151 -5.55 -1.23 -0.39
CA TYR A 151 -5.17 -1.07 1.02
C TYR A 151 -4.08 -0.04 1.29
N ALA A 152 -3.44 0.56 0.28
CA ALA A 152 -2.41 1.56 0.52
C ALA A 152 -3.00 2.91 0.92
N PHE A 153 -2.21 3.65 1.69
CA PHE A 153 -2.47 5.03 2.07
C PHE A 153 -1.46 5.96 1.40
N ASP A 154 -1.90 7.16 1.12
CA ASP A 154 -1.01 8.27 0.81
C ASP A 154 -0.47 8.82 2.14
N ILE A 155 0.84 8.92 2.23
CA ILE A 155 1.55 9.34 3.44
C ILE A 155 2.22 10.66 3.13
N GLU A 156 1.77 11.71 3.81
CA GLU A 156 2.37 13.04 3.71
C GLU A 156 3.80 13.02 4.22
N ASN A 157 4.65 13.80 3.59
CA ASN A 157 6.03 14.01 3.96
C ASN A 157 6.15 15.22 4.86
N PRO A 158 6.68 15.11 6.06
CA PRO A 158 6.94 16.28 6.90
C PRO A 158 7.95 17.28 6.29
N GLU A 159 8.76 16.82 5.33
CA GLU A 159 9.76 17.66 4.65
C GLU A 159 9.16 18.48 3.49
N ASP A 160 7.96 18.14 3.05
CA ASP A 160 7.28 18.81 1.94
C ASP A 160 6.36 19.95 2.43
N GLU A 161 6.18 20.14 3.76
CA GLU A 161 5.34 21.20 4.34
C GLU A 161 5.92 22.62 4.18
N ASP A 162 7.22 22.76 3.92
CA ASP A 162 7.88 24.07 3.80
C ASP A 162 7.59 24.81 2.45
N GLU A 163 6.93 24.15 1.48
CA GLU A 163 6.64 24.73 0.16
C GLU A 163 5.14 25.03 -0.08
N GLN A 164 4.24 24.71 0.84
CA GLN A 164 2.78 24.83 0.63
C GLN A 164 2.11 26.10 1.18
N ASP A 165 2.79 27.21 1.30
CA ASP A 165 2.15 28.54 1.54
C ASP A 165 1.67 29.20 0.21
N ALA A 166 1.04 28.44 -0.68
CA ALA A 166 0.46 28.99 -1.90
C ALA A 166 -0.97 28.48 -2.17
N GLU A 167 -1.92 29.35 -1.81
CA GLU A 167 -3.28 29.56 -2.38
C GLU A 167 -4.05 28.36 -2.97
N ASP A 168 -5.26 28.15 -2.41
CA ASP A 168 -6.48 27.59 -3.03
C ASP A 168 -6.34 27.12 -4.48
N GLY A 169 -6.14 25.82 -4.69
CA GLY A 169 -6.14 25.26 -6.04
C GLY A 169 -6.43 23.77 -6.04
N TYR A 170 -7.30 23.36 -6.94
CA TYR A 170 -7.53 21.96 -7.30
C TYR A 170 -6.20 21.22 -7.46
N MET A 171 -6.05 20.09 -6.78
CA MET A 171 -4.90 19.20 -6.97
C MET A 171 -4.79 18.84 -8.45
N THR A 172 -3.67 19.17 -9.07
CA THR A 172 -3.36 18.77 -10.44
C THR A 172 -2.63 17.44 -10.43
N ASP A 173 -2.73 16.68 -11.53
CA ASP A 173 -2.06 15.37 -11.69
C ASP A 173 -0.51 15.44 -11.47
N GLU A 174 0.07 16.65 -11.42
CA GLU A 174 1.49 16.89 -11.14
C GLU A 174 1.82 16.87 -9.62
N GLU A 175 0.83 17.05 -8.75
CA GLU A 175 1.01 17.01 -7.28
C GLU A 175 1.01 15.58 -6.73
N GLU A 176 0.55 14.57 -7.48
CA GLU A 176 0.70 13.15 -7.09
C GLU A 176 2.17 12.71 -6.93
N GLY A 177 3.13 13.50 -7.41
CA GLY A 177 4.56 13.21 -7.32
C GLY A 177 5.19 13.37 -5.94
N GLN A 178 4.54 14.05 -5.01
CA GLN A 178 5.13 14.41 -3.71
C GLN A 178 4.68 13.50 -2.55
N SER A 179 3.51 12.85 -2.63
CA SER A 179 3.06 11.96 -1.56
C SER A 179 3.72 10.58 -1.65
N SER A 180 4.21 10.08 -0.53
CA SER A 180 4.71 8.70 -0.41
C SER A 180 3.54 7.74 -0.23
N LYS A 181 3.58 6.57 -0.90
CA LYS A 181 2.59 5.52 -0.65
C LYS A 181 3.12 4.48 0.35
N GLY A 182 2.23 3.97 1.20
CA GLY A 182 2.59 2.93 2.16
C GLY A 182 1.43 2.05 2.58
N MET A 183 1.77 0.83 3.00
CA MET A 183 0.83 -0.10 3.62
C MET A 183 0.85 0.13 5.13
N VAL A 184 -0.31 0.33 5.71
CA VAL A 184 -0.46 0.66 7.14
C VAL A 184 -1.24 -0.46 7.83
N PRO A 185 -0.55 -1.48 8.35
CA PRO A 185 -1.18 -2.60 9.03
C PRO A 185 -2.09 -2.13 10.16
N LEU A 186 -3.25 -2.76 10.32
CA LEU A 186 -4.36 -2.44 11.21
C LEU A 186 -5.24 -1.28 10.71
N ALA A 187 -4.68 -0.20 10.18
CA ALA A 187 -5.47 0.90 9.65
C ALA A 187 -6.25 0.48 8.39
N ASP A 188 -5.63 -0.33 7.56
CA ASP A 188 -6.22 -0.92 6.35
C ASP A 188 -7.38 -1.90 6.62
N MET A 189 -7.55 -2.32 7.88
CA MET A 189 -8.68 -3.16 8.30
C MET A 189 -9.94 -2.36 8.66
N LEU A 190 -9.85 -1.03 8.70
CA LEU A 190 -10.99 -0.17 8.96
C LEU A 190 -11.81 -0.01 7.69
N ASN A 191 -13.07 -0.44 7.74
CA ASN A 191 -13.98 -0.29 6.63
C ASN A 191 -14.39 1.17 6.45
N ALA A 192 -14.40 1.64 5.21
CA ALA A 192 -14.92 2.94 4.85
C ALA A 192 -16.43 2.87 4.54
N ASP A 193 -17.17 3.89 4.98
CA ASP A 193 -18.55 4.11 4.61
C ASP A 193 -18.74 5.61 4.35
N ALA A 194 -19.06 5.97 3.12
CA ALA A 194 -19.17 7.36 2.68
C ALA A 194 -20.23 8.14 3.45
N ASP A 195 -21.32 7.49 3.88
CA ASP A 195 -22.41 8.13 4.62
C ASP A 195 -22.17 8.24 6.13
N ARG A 196 -21.12 7.55 6.62
CA ARG A 196 -20.83 7.42 8.05
C ARG A 196 -19.34 7.53 8.35
N ASN A 197 -18.67 8.42 7.67
CA ASN A 197 -17.25 8.68 7.93
C ASN A 197 -17.09 9.24 9.35
N ASN A 198 -16.62 8.42 10.26
CA ASN A 198 -16.49 8.71 11.69
C ASN A 198 -15.09 8.42 12.24
N VAL A 199 -14.14 8.08 11.38
CA VAL A 199 -12.74 7.84 11.73
C VAL A 199 -11.87 8.74 10.89
N SER A 200 -10.88 9.38 11.50
CA SER A 200 -9.85 10.14 10.81
C SER A 200 -8.48 9.55 11.05
N PHE A 201 -7.61 9.73 10.07
CA PHE A 201 -6.18 9.49 10.17
C PHE A 201 -5.48 10.85 10.31
N ALA A 202 -4.56 10.95 11.23
CA ALA A 202 -3.74 12.15 11.38
C ALA A 202 -2.26 11.76 11.52
N ASN A 203 -1.44 12.49 10.80
CA ASN A 203 0.00 12.47 11.01
C ASN A 203 0.29 13.40 12.19
N VAL A 204 0.68 12.83 13.34
CA VAL A 204 1.03 13.64 14.52
C VAL A 204 2.53 13.88 14.49
N VAL A 205 2.91 15.03 13.99
CA VAL A 205 4.29 15.55 14.11
C VAL A 205 4.36 16.38 15.38
N PHE A 206 5.01 15.91 16.41
CA PHE A 206 5.30 16.71 17.59
C PHE A 206 6.50 17.61 17.32
N PHE A 207 6.26 18.85 16.95
CA PHE A 207 7.29 19.90 17.03
C PHE A 207 7.44 20.31 18.49
N PHE A 208 8.44 19.74 19.18
CA PHE A 208 8.95 20.37 20.38
C PHE A 208 9.95 21.47 19.98
N TYR A 209 9.50 22.71 19.98
CA TYR A 209 10.41 23.85 20.11
C TYR A 209 11.03 23.77 21.51
N SER A 210 12.11 23.03 21.64
CA SER A 210 12.93 23.08 22.83
C SER A 210 14.16 23.92 22.53
N PHE A 211 14.24 25.02 23.20
CA PHE A 211 15.43 25.86 23.33
C PHE A 211 16.44 25.16 24.26
N SER A 212 16.92 24.00 23.88
CA SER A 212 18.05 23.34 24.52
C SER A 212 18.54 22.14 23.71
N CYS A 213 19.81 22.18 23.34
CA CYS A 213 20.55 21.07 22.75
C CYS A 213 20.49 19.84 23.68
N PHE A 214 20.08 18.71 23.18
CA PHE A 214 20.00 17.40 23.82
C PHE A 214 18.56 16.93 24.17
N LEU A 215 17.74 16.66 23.14
CA LEU A 215 16.65 15.68 23.31
C LEU A 215 16.59 14.76 22.10
N PRO A 216 16.31 13.45 22.30
CA PRO A 216 16.22 12.50 21.21
C PRO A 216 15.04 12.83 20.29
N PHE A 217 15.30 12.71 19.01
CA PHE A 217 14.34 12.77 17.92
C PHE A 217 13.07 11.96 18.29
N GLN A 218 11.94 12.64 18.42
CA GLN A 218 10.66 11.94 18.64
C GLN A 218 10.15 11.43 17.30
N PRO A 219 9.86 10.14 17.20
CA PRO A 219 9.39 9.56 15.94
C PRO A 219 8.00 10.09 15.58
N PHE A 220 7.79 10.34 14.31
CA PHE A 220 6.50 10.50 13.64
C PHE A 220 5.55 9.36 14.03
N LYS A 221 4.26 9.64 14.21
CA LYS A 221 3.23 8.65 14.53
C LYS A 221 1.99 8.87 13.67
N LEU A 222 1.48 7.81 13.09
CA LEU A 222 0.14 7.81 12.50
C LEU A 222 -0.89 7.52 13.58
N THR A 223 -1.81 8.44 13.82
CA THR A 223 -2.86 8.29 14.82
C THR A 223 -4.21 8.09 14.13
N VAL A 224 -4.96 7.10 14.58
CA VAL A 224 -6.33 6.84 14.16
C VAL A 224 -7.26 7.30 15.29
N SER A 225 -8.16 8.23 15.01
CA SER A 225 -9.09 8.79 15.99
C SER A 225 -10.49 8.93 15.42
N ILE A 226 -11.46 9.13 16.32
CA ILE A 226 -12.85 9.41 15.94
C ILE A 226 -13.00 10.87 15.57
N LEU A 227 -13.71 11.15 14.46
CA LEU A 227 -14.03 12.52 14.05
C LEU A 227 -14.98 13.18 15.04
N PRO A 228 -14.76 14.47 15.40
CA PRO A 228 -15.66 15.21 16.24
C PRO A 228 -17.07 15.28 15.66
N GLY A 229 -18.09 15.01 16.50
CA GLY A 229 -19.50 15.02 16.10
C GLY A 229 -20.00 13.71 15.47
N SER A 230 -19.17 12.66 15.38
CA SER A 230 -19.58 11.37 14.87
C SER A 230 -20.17 10.49 15.99
N LEU A 231 -21.39 9.97 15.77
CA LEU A 231 -22.00 8.96 16.65
C LEU A 231 -21.55 7.56 16.20
N VAL A 232 -20.60 6.98 16.92
CA VAL A 232 -20.16 5.61 16.70
C VAL A 232 -21.14 4.66 17.37
N SER A 233 -22.10 4.11 16.62
CA SER A 233 -22.96 3.05 17.17
C SER A 233 -22.20 1.71 17.16
N ARG A 234 -22.43 0.86 18.17
CA ARG A 234 -21.80 -0.46 18.39
C ARG A 234 -21.86 -1.44 17.20
N ARG A 235 -22.48 -1.06 16.08
CA ARG A 235 -22.74 -1.93 14.93
C ARG A 235 -21.61 -1.99 13.89
N TRP A 236 -20.54 -1.20 14.06
CA TRP A 236 -19.57 -0.89 13.00
C TRP A 236 -18.30 -1.74 12.95
N LEU A 237 -18.08 -2.57 13.95
CA LEU A 237 -16.92 -3.48 14.02
C LEU A 237 -17.32 -4.94 13.79
N VAL A 238 -18.27 -5.19 12.89
CA VAL A 238 -18.72 -6.55 12.56
C VAL A 238 -18.83 -6.73 11.07
N ASP A 239 -18.14 -7.63 10.56
CA ASP A 239 -18.44 -8.84 9.81
C ASP A 239 -17.27 -9.32 8.93
N HIS A 240 -16.17 -9.68 9.58
CA HIS A 240 -15.15 -10.46 8.88
C HIS A 240 -15.52 -11.98 8.86
N GLU A 241 -16.39 -12.42 9.75
CA GLU A 241 -16.82 -13.84 9.78
C GLU A 241 -17.83 -14.20 8.67
N SER A 242 -18.61 -13.25 8.17
CA SER A 242 -19.57 -13.52 7.10
C SER A 242 -18.94 -13.65 5.71
N TYR A 243 -17.75 -13.09 5.49
CA TYR A 243 -17.07 -13.17 4.19
C TYR A 243 -16.39 -14.52 3.94
N GLN A 244 -15.95 -15.20 5.00
CA GLN A 244 -15.33 -16.53 4.86
C GLN A 244 -16.33 -17.66 4.68
N THR A 245 -17.59 -17.50 5.09
CA THR A 245 -18.62 -18.54 4.94
C THR A 245 -19.29 -18.57 3.57
N HIS A 246 -19.12 -17.54 2.74
CA HIS A 246 -19.66 -17.54 1.37
C HIS A 246 -18.72 -18.13 0.30
N GLN A 247 -17.45 -18.34 0.62
CA GLN A 247 -16.52 -19.03 -0.30
C GLN A 247 -16.43 -20.55 -0.10
N ALA A 248 -17.18 -21.10 0.87
CA ALA A 248 -17.21 -22.55 1.16
C ALA A 248 -18.50 -23.26 0.74
N ARG A 249 -19.27 -22.69 -0.21
CA ARG A 249 -20.44 -23.37 -0.79
C ARG A 249 -20.43 -23.29 -2.31
#